data_346f48015145f3694014f105b58a09ee
#
_entry.id   346f48015145f3694014f105b58a09ee
#
_cell.length_a   1.000
_cell.length_b   1.000
_cell.length_c   1.000
_cell.angle_alpha   90.00
_cell.angle_beta   90.00
_cell.angle_gamma   90.00
#
_symmetry.space_group_name_H-M   'P 1'
#
loop_
_entity.id
_entity.type
_entity.pdbx_description
1 polymer ?
#
loop_
_entity_poly.entity_id
_entity_poly.type
_entity_poly.pdbx_seq_one_letter_code
_entity_poly.pdbx_strand_id
1 'polypeptide(L)'
;MSEPRWTPAQRAAIDDRGGALLVSAAAGSGKTAVLTERAVRLITDPEHPVDADRLLIVTFTNAAAAELRARIGQALLRRCQQEPGNTALRRQRMLLQRAPICTMDAFCLDLLHKHFQALDIPPDFAPADPGSVELLRTAALAETLEHAYADPDFCAFADLYGKGRTDKPAGDTILQVYDFLRALPDYDRKLDEFLAPWQQENGFDATCWHDLLLAQAARDAKAARELLCAAQQDCREDYAQEMAEAGEKKTQAAIRKAEAAVAEKYADAQGRLERLSLIHI
;
A
#
# COMPACT_ATOMS: atom_id res chain seq x y z
N MET A 1 5.25 -43.50 9.20
CA MET A 1 5.78 -42.13 9.11
C MET A 1 5.57 -41.51 10.46
N SER A 2 6.67 -41.07 11.14
CA SER A 2 6.59 -40.39 12.43
C SER A 2 5.75 -39.11 12.32
N GLU A 3 4.92 -38.82 13.34
CA GLU A 3 4.19 -37.56 13.40
C GLU A 3 5.15 -36.36 13.31
N PRO A 4 4.77 -35.30 12.61
CA PRO A 4 5.61 -34.12 12.51
C PRO A 4 5.86 -33.54 13.90
N ARG A 5 7.13 -33.29 14.22
CA ARG A 5 7.53 -32.75 15.51
C ARG A 5 7.35 -31.23 15.52
N TRP A 6 6.20 -30.78 16.02
CA TRP A 6 5.88 -29.37 16.13
C TRP A 6 6.72 -28.68 17.21
N THR A 7 7.23 -27.48 16.91
CA THR A 7 7.84 -26.62 17.94
C THR A 7 6.78 -26.13 18.93
N PRO A 8 7.15 -25.67 20.14
CA PRO A 8 6.18 -25.15 21.11
C PRO A 8 5.30 -24.02 20.53
N ALA A 9 5.89 -23.07 19.78
CA ALA A 9 5.16 -21.99 19.13
C ALA A 9 4.19 -22.48 18.05
N GLN A 10 4.61 -23.44 17.22
CA GLN A 10 3.73 -24.06 16.22
C GLN A 10 2.57 -24.82 16.89
N ARG A 11 2.86 -25.54 17.97
CA ARG A 11 1.82 -26.26 18.74
C ARG A 11 0.82 -25.29 19.35
N ALA A 12 1.29 -24.20 19.96
CA ALA A 12 0.41 -23.16 20.50
C ALA A 12 -0.51 -22.58 19.40
N ALA A 13 0.03 -22.30 18.21
CA ALA A 13 -0.80 -21.81 17.08
C ALA A 13 -1.80 -22.86 16.57
N ILE A 14 -1.48 -24.16 16.64
CA ILE A 14 -2.38 -25.24 16.24
C ILE A 14 -3.51 -25.43 17.24
N ASP A 15 -3.20 -25.34 18.53
CA ASP A 15 -4.13 -25.72 19.62
C ASP A 15 -4.98 -24.55 20.15
N ASP A 16 -4.62 -23.31 19.83
CA ASP A 16 -5.39 -22.13 20.24
C ASP A 16 -6.84 -22.17 19.74
N ARG A 17 -7.82 -21.88 20.63
CA ARG A 17 -9.26 -22.05 20.38
C ARG A 17 -10.09 -20.81 20.73
N GLY A 18 -9.58 -19.64 20.51
CA GLY A 18 -10.39 -18.46 20.78
C GLY A 18 -9.79 -17.15 20.32
N GLY A 19 -10.63 -16.15 20.14
CA GLY A 19 -10.22 -14.80 19.79
C GLY A 19 -9.49 -14.68 18.45
N ALA A 20 -8.71 -13.62 18.30
CA ALA A 20 -7.87 -13.37 17.11
C ALA A 20 -6.43 -13.84 17.37
N LEU A 21 -5.92 -14.71 16.52
CA LEU A 21 -4.55 -15.20 16.56
C LEU A 21 -3.75 -14.64 15.37
N LEU A 22 -2.72 -13.84 15.65
CA LEU A 22 -1.76 -13.40 14.65
C LEU A 22 -0.50 -14.28 14.70
N VAL A 23 -0.17 -14.93 13.58
CA VAL A 23 1.04 -15.76 13.45
C VAL A 23 2.04 -15.06 12.52
N SER A 24 3.11 -14.52 13.11
CA SER A 24 4.23 -13.96 12.37
C SER A 24 5.33 -15.00 12.24
N ALA A 25 5.78 -15.26 11.01
CA ALA A 25 6.80 -16.28 10.77
C ALA A 25 7.52 -16.05 9.43
N ALA A 26 8.83 -16.32 9.38
CA ALA A 26 9.64 -16.20 8.17
C ALA A 26 9.22 -17.20 7.06
N ALA A 27 9.70 -16.98 5.85
CA ALA A 27 9.53 -17.94 4.76
C ALA A 27 10.16 -19.29 5.15
N GLY A 28 9.53 -20.41 4.77
CA GLY A 28 10.02 -21.76 5.10
C GLY A 28 9.74 -22.24 6.53
N SER A 29 9.19 -21.43 7.42
CA SER A 29 8.88 -21.77 8.82
C SER A 29 7.75 -22.78 9.02
N GLY A 30 7.13 -23.27 7.94
CA GLY A 30 6.06 -24.25 8.02
C GLY A 30 4.65 -23.67 8.26
N LYS A 31 4.41 -22.36 7.99
CA LYS A 31 3.09 -21.71 8.14
C LYS A 31 1.92 -22.52 7.54
N THR A 32 2.08 -22.99 6.31
CA THR A 32 1.06 -23.79 5.62
C THR A 32 0.83 -25.14 6.30
N ALA A 33 1.88 -25.77 6.83
CA ALA A 33 1.75 -27.02 7.56
C ALA A 33 1.00 -26.82 8.90
N VAL A 34 1.32 -25.75 9.62
CA VAL A 34 0.62 -25.36 10.86
C VAL A 34 -0.85 -25.07 10.58
N LEU A 35 -1.17 -24.31 9.53
CA LEU A 35 -2.55 -24.01 9.14
C LEU A 35 -3.32 -25.28 8.76
N THR A 36 -2.70 -26.16 7.97
CA THR A 36 -3.30 -27.46 7.60
C THR A 36 -3.62 -28.29 8.84
N GLU A 37 -2.65 -28.44 9.77
CA GLU A 37 -2.83 -29.21 10.98
C GLU A 37 -3.90 -28.59 11.90
N ARG A 38 -3.90 -27.25 12.05
CA ARG A 38 -4.92 -26.52 12.79
C ARG A 38 -6.33 -26.81 12.24
N ALA A 39 -6.50 -26.68 10.91
CA ALA A 39 -7.78 -26.97 10.26
C ALA A 39 -8.23 -28.43 10.50
N VAL A 40 -7.31 -29.39 10.34
CA VAL A 40 -7.60 -30.80 10.58
C VAL A 40 -7.99 -31.07 12.04
N ARG A 41 -7.31 -30.45 13.02
CA ARG A 41 -7.64 -30.59 14.44
C ARG A 41 -8.99 -29.97 14.80
N LEU A 42 -9.32 -28.82 14.20
CA LEU A 42 -10.65 -28.22 14.37
C LEU A 42 -11.76 -29.12 13.85
N ILE A 43 -11.56 -29.74 12.67
CA ILE A 43 -12.52 -30.64 12.04
C ILE A 43 -12.68 -31.96 12.83
N THR A 44 -11.61 -32.43 13.43
CA THR A 44 -11.56 -33.73 14.12
C THR A 44 -11.51 -33.62 15.64
N ASP A 45 -11.84 -32.46 16.17
CA ASP A 45 -11.88 -32.25 17.61
C ASP A 45 -12.92 -33.21 18.25
N PRO A 46 -12.57 -33.95 19.30
CA PRO A 46 -13.47 -34.93 19.89
C PRO A 46 -14.61 -34.29 20.70
N GLU A 47 -14.40 -33.10 21.26
CA GLU A 47 -15.38 -32.44 22.12
C GLU A 47 -16.18 -31.39 21.35
N HIS A 48 -15.51 -30.62 20.50
CA HIS A 48 -16.10 -29.49 19.77
C HIS A 48 -15.70 -29.49 18.29
N PRO A 49 -16.10 -30.53 17.52
CA PRO A 49 -15.76 -30.60 16.09
C PRO A 49 -16.44 -29.48 15.31
N VAL A 50 -15.66 -28.85 14.43
CA VAL A 50 -16.15 -27.86 13.47
C VAL A 50 -16.36 -28.55 12.12
N ASP A 51 -17.56 -28.46 11.55
CA ASP A 51 -17.81 -29.00 10.22
C ASP A 51 -16.90 -28.30 9.19
N ALA A 52 -16.32 -29.07 8.28
CA ALA A 52 -15.32 -28.57 7.33
C ALA A 52 -15.88 -27.45 6.44
N ASP A 53 -17.17 -27.47 6.10
CA ASP A 53 -17.86 -26.43 5.32
C ASP A 53 -18.16 -25.15 6.10
N ARG A 54 -17.93 -25.13 7.41
CA ARG A 54 -18.03 -23.95 8.27
C ARG A 54 -16.68 -23.22 8.45
N LEU A 55 -15.59 -23.77 7.93
CA LEU A 55 -14.29 -23.15 7.94
C LEU A 55 -14.10 -22.30 6.67
N LEU A 56 -13.97 -20.99 6.84
CA LEU A 56 -13.52 -20.11 5.77
C LEU A 56 -11.99 -20.01 5.80
N ILE A 57 -11.35 -20.38 4.71
CA ILE A 57 -9.90 -20.25 4.54
C ILE A 57 -9.63 -19.45 3.28
N VAL A 58 -9.00 -18.27 3.45
CA VAL A 58 -8.73 -17.36 2.35
C VAL A 58 -7.24 -17.32 2.03
N THR A 59 -6.92 -17.32 0.75
CA THR A 59 -5.55 -17.24 0.22
C THR A 59 -5.44 -16.14 -0.84
N PHE A 60 -4.21 -15.79 -1.23
CA PHE A 60 -3.99 -14.81 -2.29
C PHE A 60 -4.10 -15.39 -3.70
N THR A 61 -3.91 -16.71 -3.88
CA THR A 61 -3.92 -17.35 -5.20
C THR A 61 -4.78 -18.59 -5.22
N ASN A 62 -5.40 -18.87 -6.36
CA ASN A 62 -6.18 -20.09 -6.57
C ASN A 62 -5.32 -21.36 -6.40
N ALA A 63 -4.05 -21.31 -6.82
CA ALA A 63 -3.13 -22.43 -6.65
C ALA A 63 -2.90 -22.76 -5.17
N ALA A 64 -2.69 -21.74 -4.32
CA ALA A 64 -2.52 -21.93 -2.87
C ALA A 64 -3.80 -22.46 -2.21
N ALA A 65 -4.97 -22.00 -2.63
CA ALA A 65 -6.26 -22.52 -2.16
C ALA A 65 -6.45 -23.99 -2.52
N ALA A 66 -6.16 -24.37 -3.78
CA ALA A 66 -6.25 -25.75 -4.24
C ALA A 66 -5.26 -26.68 -3.51
N GLU A 67 -4.00 -26.21 -3.33
CA GLU A 67 -2.99 -26.96 -2.58
C GLU A 67 -3.42 -27.19 -1.13
N LEU A 68 -3.94 -26.14 -0.44
CA LEU A 68 -4.38 -26.24 0.94
C LEU A 68 -5.57 -27.22 1.08
N ARG A 69 -6.54 -27.15 0.17
CA ARG A 69 -7.66 -28.09 0.10
C ARG A 69 -7.17 -29.53 -0.06
N ALA A 70 -6.21 -29.75 -0.96
CA ALA A 70 -5.63 -31.07 -1.21
C ALA A 70 -4.89 -31.60 0.03
N ARG A 71 -4.11 -30.76 0.72
CA ARG A 71 -3.37 -31.14 1.94
C ARG A 71 -4.32 -31.51 3.09
N ILE A 72 -5.36 -30.73 3.33
CA ILE A 72 -6.40 -31.03 4.35
C ILE A 72 -7.10 -32.35 3.96
N GLY A 73 -7.49 -32.50 2.71
CA GLY A 73 -8.14 -33.71 2.20
C GLY A 73 -7.29 -34.98 2.38
N GLN A 74 -5.99 -34.90 2.11
CA GLN A 74 -5.04 -35.99 2.35
C GLN A 74 -4.89 -36.32 3.83
N ALA A 75 -4.85 -35.31 4.70
CA ALA A 75 -4.75 -35.52 6.15
C ALA A 75 -6.02 -36.22 6.70
N LEU A 76 -7.19 -35.77 6.28
CA LEU A 76 -8.47 -36.43 6.63
C LEU A 76 -8.55 -37.85 6.08
N LEU A 77 -8.08 -38.11 4.84
CA LEU A 77 -8.04 -39.45 4.27
C LEU A 77 -7.18 -40.41 5.09
N ARG A 78 -6.00 -39.95 5.53
CA ARG A 78 -5.10 -40.76 6.40
C ARG A 78 -5.81 -41.15 7.71
N ARG A 79 -6.52 -40.20 8.35
CA ARG A 79 -7.29 -40.47 9.58
C ARG A 79 -8.44 -41.44 9.30
N CYS A 80 -9.16 -41.31 8.18
CA CYS A 80 -10.18 -42.28 7.78
C CYS A 80 -9.61 -43.71 7.56
N GLN A 81 -8.38 -43.82 7.09
CA GLN A 81 -7.70 -45.12 6.93
C GLN A 81 -7.28 -45.73 8.27
N GLN A 82 -6.91 -44.90 9.25
CA GLN A 82 -6.58 -45.32 10.62
C GLN A 82 -7.83 -45.73 11.39
N GLU A 83 -8.97 -45.10 11.13
CA GLU A 83 -10.24 -45.34 11.78
C GLU A 83 -11.34 -45.69 10.76
N PRO A 84 -11.31 -46.88 10.13
CA PRO A 84 -12.23 -47.21 9.03
C PRO A 84 -13.73 -47.19 9.43
N GLY A 85 -14.04 -47.38 10.71
CA GLY A 85 -15.40 -47.34 11.24
C GLY A 85 -15.94 -45.94 11.55
N ASN A 86 -15.09 -44.92 11.54
CA ASN A 86 -15.47 -43.54 11.90
C ASN A 86 -16.25 -42.87 10.79
N THR A 87 -17.59 -42.87 10.92
CA THR A 87 -18.51 -42.25 9.95
C THR A 87 -18.43 -40.74 9.96
N ALA A 88 -18.08 -40.12 11.12
CA ALA A 88 -17.94 -38.69 11.25
C ALA A 88 -16.78 -38.18 10.38
N LEU A 89 -15.62 -38.86 10.39
CA LEU A 89 -14.48 -38.48 9.52
C LEU A 89 -14.83 -38.60 8.02
N ARG A 90 -15.59 -39.63 7.63
CA ARG A 90 -16.06 -39.75 6.24
C ARG A 90 -16.98 -38.60 5.84
N ARG A 91 -17.90 -38.19 6.73
CA ARG A 91 -18.78 -37.03 6.54
C ARG A 91 -17.94 -35.76 6.37
N GLN A 92 -16.96 -35.51 7.23
CA GLN A 92 -16.10 -34.32 7.13
C GLN A 92 -15.33 -34.25 5.80
N ARG A 93 -14.87 -35.38 5.29
CA ARG A 93 -14.22 -35.46 3.96
C ARG A 93 -15.17 -35.08 2.81
N MET A 94 -16.47 -35.40 2.92
CA MET A 94 -17.49 -34.96 1.95
C MET A 94 -17.76 -33.46 2.09
N LEU A 95 -17.88 -32.95 3.32
CA LEU A 95 -18.10 -31.54 3.58
C LEU A 95 -16.94 -30.65 3.12
N LEU A 96 -15.70 -31.15 3.14
CA LEU A 96 -14.54 -30.44 2.65
C LEU A 96 -14.67 -30.02 1.18
N GLN A 97 -15.42 -30.74 0.37
CA GLN A 97 -15.66 -30.38 -1.03
C GLN A 97 -16.44 -29.06 -1.15
N ARG A 98 -17.25 -28.73 -0.14
CA ARG A 98 -18.06 -27.51 -0.07
C ARG A 98 -17.43 -26.44 0.80
N ALA A 99 -16.32 -26.74 1.49
CA ALA A 99 -15.63 -25.79 2.36
C ALA A 99 -15.16 -24.57 1.55
N PRO A 100 -15.42 -23.34 2.01
CA PRO A 100 -14.94 -22.14 1.34
C PRO A 100 -13.42 -21.96 1.57
N ILE A 101 -12.63 -22.65 0.73
CA ILE A 101 -11.18 -22.51 0.67
C ILE A 101 -10.88 -21.88 -0.68
N CYS A 102 -10.67 -20.56 -0.72
CA CYS A 102 -10.67 -19.78 -1.96
C CYS A 102 -9.84 -18.49 -1.83
N THR A 103 -9.75 -17.71 -2.88
CA THR A 103 -9.22 -16.33 -2.80
C THR A 103 -10.26 -15.39 -2.20
N MET A 104 -9.80 -14.20 -1.75
CA MET A 104 -10.71 -13.17 -1.23
C MET A 104 -11.76 -12.78 -2.27
N ASP A 105 -11.34 -12.55 -3.52
CA ASP A 105 -12.24 -12.17 -4.61
C ASP A 105 -13.30 -13.26 -4.89
N ALA A 106 -12.86 -14.52 -4.91
CA ALA A 106 -13.78 -15.64 -5.09
C ALA A 106 -14.79 -15.78 -3.94
N PHE A 107 -14.35 -15.49 -2.69
CA PHE A 107 -15.26 -15.46 -1.55
C PHE A 107 -16.26 -14.30 -1.67
N CYS A 108 -15.80 -13.10 -2.01
CA CYS A 108 -16.67 -11.94 -2.21
C CYS A 108 -17.70 -12.19 -3.32
N LEU A 109 -17.26 -12.78 -4.43
CA LEU A 109 -18.14 -13.14 -5.54
C LEU A 109 -19.21 -14.17 -5.13
N ASP A 110 -18.83 -15.21 -4.37
CA ASP A 110 -19.77 -16.19 -3.82
C ASP A 110 -20.78 -15.54 -2.87
N LEU A 111 -20.33 -14.59 -2.06
CA LEU A 111 -21.20 -13.83 -1.16
C LEU A 111 -22.19 -12.96 -1.95
N LEU A 112 -21.74 -12.29 -3.00
CA LEU A 112 -22.60 -11.50 -3.88
C LEU A 112 -23.65 -12.38 -4.56
N HIS A 113 -23.27 -13.53 -5.09
CA HIS A 113 -24.21 -14.50 -5.69
C HIS A 113 -25.24 -15.05 -4.71
N LYS A 114 -24.92 -15.12 -3.42
CA LYS A 114 -25.87 -15.55 -2.38
C LYS A 114 -26.84 -14.44 -1.95
N HIS A 115 -26.44 -13.19 -2.10
CA HIS A 115 -27.15 -12.02 -1.59
C HIS A 115 -27.51 -10.99 -2.66
N PHE A 116 -27.49 -11.37 -3.93
CA PHE A 116 -27.73 -10.46 -5.07
C PHE A 116 -29.01 -9.65 -4.95
N GLN A 117 -30.07 -10.24 -4.40
CA GLN A 117 -31.36 -9.56 -4.20
C GLN A 117 -31.28 -8.37 -3.23
N ALA A 118 -30.40 -8.45 -2.21
CA ALA A 118 -30.23 -7.37 -1.24
C ALA A 118 -29.49 -6.16 -1.82
N LEU A 119 -28.81 -6.36 -2.96
CA LEU A 119 -28.01 -5.35 -3.64
C LEU A 119 -28.65 -4.87 -4.95
N ASP A 120 -29.84 -5.38 -5.28
CA ASP A 120 -30.54 -5.10 -6.54
C ASP A 120 -29.69 -5.39 -7.79
N ILE A 121 -28.91 -6.49 -7.72
CA ILE A 121 -28.03 -6.95 -8.81
C ILE A 121 -28.72 -8.08 -9.57
N PRO A 122 -28.65 -8.15 -10.92
CA PRO A 122 -29.18 -9.29 -11.66
C PRO A 122 -28.56 -10.61 -11.23
N PRO A 123 -29.30 -11.73 -11.17
CA PRO A 123 -28.80 -13.02 -10.70
C PRO A 123 -27.69 -13.62 -11.58
N ASP A 124 -27.62 -13.19 -12.83
CA ASP A 124 -26.68 -13.64 -13.86
C ASP A 124 -25.47 -12.71 -14.03
N PHE A 125 -25.25 -11.82 -13.06
CA PHE A 125 -24.10 -10.92 -13.12
C PHE A 125 -22.78 -11.70 -13.14
N ALA A 126 -21.81 -11.17 -13.86
CA ALA A 126 -20.45 -11.69 -13.92
C ALA A 126 -19.44 -10.54 -13.82
N PRO A 127 -18.24 -10.79 -13.28
CA PRO A 127 -17.17 -9.81 -13.34
C PRO A 127 -16.88 -9.44 -14.80
N ALA A 128 -16.80 -8.13 -15.09
CA ALA A 128 -16.45 -7.65 -16.41
C ALA A 128 -14.97 -7.98 -16.72
N ASP A 129 -14.65 -8.24 -17.98
CA ASP A 129 -13.27 -8.39 -18.40
C ASP A 129 -12.52 -7.05 -18.36
N PRO A 130 -11.19 -7.05 -18.14
CA PRO A 130 -10.41 -5.83 -18.00
C PRO A 130 -10.51 -4.87 -19.19
N GLY A 131 -10.64 -5.39 -20.43
CA GLY A 131 -10.77 -4.57 -21.63
C GLY A 131 -12.09 -3.82 -21.67
N SER A 132 -13.19 -4.49 -21.35
CA SER A 132 -14.52 -3.88 -21.25
C SER A 132 -14.56 -2.82 -20.13
N VAL A 133 -13.93 -3.08 -18.99
CA VAL A 133 -13.82 -2.11 -17.88
C VAL A 133 -13.10 -0.86 -18.33
N GLU A 134 -11.97 -0.99 -19.04
CA GLU A 134 -11.18 0.17 -19.50
C GLU A 134 -11.95 1.03 -20.51
N LEU A 135 -12.68 0.40 -21.43
CA LEU A 135 -13.54 1.12 -22.39
C LEU A 135 -14.65 1.89 -21.68
N LEU A 136 -15.33 1.26 -20.71
CA LEU A 136 -16.37 1.92 -19.93
C LEU A 136 -15.81 3.08 -19.10
N ARG A 137 -14.65 2.92 -18.47
CA ARG A 137 -13.99 3.98 -17.71
C ARG A 137 -13.62 5.16 -18.57
N THR A 138 -13.07 4.89 -19.75
CA THR A 138 -12.70 5.96 -20.71
C THR A 138 -13.93 6.73 -21.19
N ALA A 139 -15.02 6.03 -21.52
CA ALA A 139 -16.26 6.65 -21.94
C ALA A 139 -16.90 7.49 -20.81
N ALA A 140 -16.97 6.94 -19.60
CA ALA A 140 -17.50 7.63 -18.44
C ALA A 140 -16.68 8.86 -18.07
N LEU A 141 -15.33 8.75 -18.15
CA LEU A 141 -14.46 9.90 -17.91
C LEU A 141 -14.69 11.01 -18.94
N ALA A 142 -14.78 10.67 -20.23
CA ALA A 142 -15.03 11.64 -21.29
C ALA A 142 -16.35 12.40 -21.08
N GLU A 143 -17.42 11.68 -20.76
CA GLU A 143 -18.73 12.26 -20.45
C GLU A 143 -18.66 13.15 -19.20
N THR A 144 -17.99 12.69 -18.15
CA THR A 144 -17.81 13.45 -16.92
C THR A 144 -17.05 14.76 -17.18
N LEU A 145 -15.97 14.72 -17.96
CA LEU A 145 -15.19 15.90 -18.31
C LEU A 145 -16.02 16.91 -19.12
N GLU A 146 -16.82 16.46 -20.11
CA GLU A 146 -17.70 17.35 -20.87
C GLU A 146 -18.68 18.12 -19.97
N HIS A 147 -19.28 17.43 -18.99
CA HIS A 147 -20.17 18.08 -18.03
C HIS A 147 -19.41 19.00 -17.06
N ALA A 148 -18.24 18.60 -16.60
CA ALA A 148 -17.44 19.36 -15.65
C ALA A 148 -16.89 20.67 -16.22
N TYR A 149 -16.63 20.76 -17.53
CA TYR A 149 -16.21 21.99 -18.19
C TYR A 149 -17.29 23.11 -18.22
N ALA A 150 -18.53 22.83 -17.84
CA ALA A 150 -19.52 23.87 -17.59
C ALA A 150 -19.24 24.65 -16.29
N ASP A 151 -18.40 24.14 -15.39
CA ASP A 151 -18.03 24.76 -14.14
C ASP A 151 -16.68 25.51 -14.26
N PRO A 152 -16.66 26.84 -13.97
CA PRO A 152 -15.46 27.65 -14.02
C PRO A 152 -14.34 27.15 -13.07
N ASP A 153 -14.70 26.61 -11.90
CA ASP A 153 -13.72 26.10 -10.93
C ASP A 153 -13.04 24.84 -11.47
N PHE A 154 -13.79 23.99 -12.19
CA PHE A 154 -13.19 22.86 -12.88
C PHE A 154 -12.27 23.30 -14.03
N CYS A 155 -12.61 24.35 -14.76
CA CYS A 155 -11.72 24.89 -15.80
C CYS A 155 -10.37 25.32 -15.19
N ALA A 156 -10.39 26.02 -14.06
CA ALA A 156 -9.16 26.40 -13.35
C ALA A 156 -8.33 25.20 -12.89
N PHE A 157 -8.98 24.15 -12.38
CA PHE A 157 -8.33 22.89 -12.05
C PHE A 157 -7.72 22.21 -13.28
N ALA A 158 -8.45 22.12 -14.38
CA ALA A 158 -7.98 21.50 -15.62
C ALA A 158 -6.78 22.25 -16.23
N ASP A 159 -6.78 23.58 -16.19
CA ASP A 159 -5.66 24.42 -16.62
C ASP A 159 -4.41 24.19 -15.78
N LEU A 160 -4.58 24.04 -14.46
CA LEU A 160 -3.47 23.78 -13.54
C LEU A 160 -2.82 22.41 -13.81
N TYR A 161 -3.61 21.36 -14.01
CA TYR A 161 -3.12 20.00 -14.21
C TYR A 161 -2.78 19.67 -15.67
N GLY A 162 -3.54 20.21 -16.63
CA GLY A 162 -3.39 19.93 -18.06
C GLY A 162 -2.26 20.68 -18.74
N LYS A 163 -1.66 21.68 -18.09
CA LYS A 163 -0.64 22.58 -18.68
C LYS A 163 -1.12 23.19 -20.01
N GLY A 164 -2.42 23.38 -20.19
CA GLY A 164 -3.06 24.02 -21.33
C GLY A 164 -2.97 23.27 -22.68
N ARG A 165 -2.64 21.96 -22.67
CA ARG A 165 -2.47 21.20 -23.93
C ARG A 165 -3.33 19.94 -24.03
N THR A 166 -3.70 19.33 -22.93
CA THR A 166 -4.42 18.05 -22.90
C THR A 166 -5.07 17.83 -21.53
N ASP A 167 -6.24 17.23 -21.51
CA ASP A 167 -7.00 16.90 -20.31
C ASP A 167 -6.50 15.62 -19.64
N LYS A 168 -5.57 14.91 -20.28
CA LYS A 168 -5.10 13.62 -19.79
C LYS A 168 -4.60 13.66 -18.34
N PRO A 169 -3.76 14.64 -17.90
CA PRO A 169 -3.28 14.67 -16.51
C PRO A 169 -4.41 14.92 -15.50
N ALA A 170 -5.40 15.75 -15.85
CA ALA A 170 -6.58 15.97 -15.03
C ALA A 170 -7.41 14.69 -14.93
N GLY A 171 -7.68 14.05 -16.07
CA GLY A 171 -8.39 12.78 -16.15
C GLY A 171 -7.69 11.65 -15.36
N ASP A 172 -6.38 11.52 -15.50
CA ASP A 172 -5.59 10.54 -14.74
C ASP A 172 -5.70 10.79 -13.21
N THR A 173 -5.70 12.05 -12.79
CA THR A 173 -5.88 12.43 -11.38
C THR A 173 -7.27 12.07 -10.88
N ILE A 174 -8.32 12.36 -11.66
CA ILE A 174 -9.71 12.01 -11.34
C ILE A 174 -9.84 10.49 -11.16
N LEU A 175 -9.28 9.71 -12.09
CA LEU A 175 -9.34 8.25 -12.01
C LEU A 175 -8.57 7.70 -10.80
N GLN A 176 -7.42 8.29 -10.45
CA GLN A 176 -6.67 7.89 -9.25
C GLN A 176 -7.47 8.16 -7.96
N VAL A 177 -8.09 9.33 -7.85
CA VAL A 177 -8.95 9.67 -6.70
C VAL A 177 -10.16 8.75 -6.64
N TYR A 178 -10.79 8.48 -7.77
CA TYR A 178 -11.92 7.56 -7.87
C TYR A 178 -11.54 6.14 -7.41
N ASP A 179 -10.40 5.60 -7.88
CA ASP A 179 -9.94 4.27 -7.47
C ASP A 179 -9.61 4.20 -5.98
N PHE A 180 -9.02 5.27 -5.43
CA PHE A 180 -8.76 5.37 -4.00
C PHE A 180 -10.07 5.38 -3.18
N LEU A 181 -11.03 6.21 -3.55
CA LEU A 181 -12.31 6.32 -2.86
C LEU A 181 -13.10 5.01 -2.92
N ARG A 182 -13.15 4.34 -4.06
CA ARG A 182 -13.84 3.05 -4.22
C ARG A 182 -13.26 1.92 -3.36
N ALA A 183 -12.00 2.00 -2.98
CA ALA A 183 -11.38 1.04 -2.07
C ALA A 183 -11.82 1.24 -0.61
N LEU A 184 -12.48 2.36 -0.29
CA LEU A 184 -12.94 2.67 1.07
C LEU A 184 -14.37 2.17 1.29
N PRO A 185 -14.69 1.62 2.45
CA PRO A 185 -16.07 1.37 2.83
C PRO A 185 -16.78 2.72 3.02
N ASP A 186 -18.03 2.82 2.51
CA ASP A 186 -18.85 4.03 2.65
C ASP A 186 -18.15 5.29 2.07
N TYR A 187 -17.77 5.19 0.78
CA TYR A 187 -16.92 6.18 0.11
C TYR A 187 -17.54 7.58 0.07
N ASP A 188 -18.87 7.71 -0.04
CA ASP A 188 -19.56 9.01 -0.05
C ASP A 188 -19.35 9.76 1.26
N ARG A 189 -19.57 9.09 2.39
CA ARG A 189 -19.29 9.67 3.70
C ARG A 189 -17.80 10.01 3.90
N LYS A 190 -16.92 9.17 3.37
CA LYS A 190 -15.47 9.43 3.42
C LYS A 190 -15.08 10.64 2.57
N LEU A 191 -15.68 10.80 1.41
CA LEU A 191 -15.46 11.99 0.58
C LEU A 191 -15.87 13.26 1.33
N ASP A 192 -17.05 13.26 1.95
CA ASP A 192 -17.52 14.39 2.75
C ASP A 192 -16.58 14.69 3.92
N GLU A 193 -16.09 13.65 4.63
CA GLU A 193 -15.11 13.81 5.70
C GLU A 193 -13.79 14.43 5.21
N PHE A 194 -13.33 14.08 3.99
CA PHE A 194 -12.12 14.66 3.39
C PHE A 194 -12.34 16.10 2.93
N LEU A 195 -13.54 16.45 2.45
CA LEU A 195 -13.86 17.78 1.96
C LEU A 195 -14.19 18.76 3.09
N ALA A 196 -14.79 18.31 4.19
CA ALA A 196 -15.23 19.16 5.28
C ALA A 196 -14.16 20.16 5.81
N PRO A 197 -12.88 19.80 6.00
CA PRO A 197 -11.86 20.75 6.42
C PRO A 197 -11.62 21.88 5.41
N TRP A 198 -11.76 21.60 4.11
CA TRP A 198 -11.51 22.56 3.03
C TRP A 198 -12.66 23.56 2.83
N GLN A 199 -13.86 23.21 3.32
CA GLN A 199 -15.07 24.07 3.24
C GLN A 199 -15.16 25.10 4.36
N GLN A 200 -14.22 25.08 5.32
CA GLN A 200 -14.18 26.05 6.42
C GLN A 200 -13.61 27.41 5.96
N GLU A 201 -13.96 28.48 6.64
CA GLU A 201 -13.48 29.85 6.33
C GLU A 201 -11.96 29.95 6.20
N ASN A 202 -11.22 29.18 7.01
CA ASN A 202 -9.76 29.15 6.97
C ASN A 202 -9.19 28.20 5.90
N GLY A 203 -10.04 27.50 5.13
CA GLY A 203 -9.63 26.66 4.00
C GLY A 203 -8.49 25.70 4.34
N PHE A 204 -7.37 25.86 3.63
CA PHE A 204 -6.16 25.01 3.81
C PHE A 204 -5.60 25.03 5.23
N ASP A 205 -5.62 26.20 5.91
CA ASP A 205 -5.05 26.35 7.25
C ASP A 205 -5.78 25.53 8.32
N ALA A 206 -7.04 25.13 8.05
CA ALA A 206 -7.83 24.27 8.93
C ALA A 206 -7.57 22.76 8.69
N THR A 207 -6.78 22.40 7.68
CA THR A 207 -6.49 21.01 7.35
C THR A 207 -5.25 20.50 8.07
N CYS A 208 -5.18 19.18 8.33
CA CYS A 208 -3.96 18.55 8.82
C CYS A 208 -2.78 18.64 7.83
N TRP A 209 -3.04 18.95 6.56
CA TRP A 209 -2.03 19.13 5.53
C TRP A 209 -1.21 20.39 5.73
N HIS A 210 -1.83 21.47 6.24
CA HIS A 210 -1.14 22.70 6.58
C HIS A 210 0.04 22.41 7.53
N ASP A 211 -0.22 21.77 8.66
CA ASP A 211 0.81 21.47 9.65
C ASP A 211 1.87 20.51 9.13
N LEU A 212 1.46 19.51 8.35
CA LEU A 212 2.37 18.56 7.73
C LEU A 212 3.30 19.22 6.71
N LEU A 213 2.77 20.10 5.85
CA LEU A 213 3.56 20.82 4.86
C LEU A 213 4.49 21.84 5.50
N LEU A 214 4.02 22.57 6.51
CA LEU A 214 4.88 23.49 7.27
C LEU A 214 6.00 22.74 7.99
N ALA A 215 5.71 21.61 8.63
CA ALA A 215 6.73 20.78 9.25
C ALA A 215 7.73 20.22 8.25
N GLN A 216 7.29 19.85 7.04
CA GLN A 216 8.18 19.40 5.98
C GLN A 216 9.05 20.55 5.48
N ALA A 217 8.46 21.69 5.16
CA ALA A 217 9.19 22.89 4.73
C ALA A 217 10.24 23.33 5.76
N ALA A 218 9.90 23.28 7.04
CA ALA A 218 10.84 23.60 8.13
C ALA A 218 12.03 22.59 8.18
N ARG A 219 11.76 21.28 7.96
CA ARG A 219 12.82 20.26 7.87
C ARG A 219 13.73 20.52 6.69
N ASP A 220 13.16 20.78 5.51
CA ASP A 220 13.91 21.01 4.29
C ASP A 220 14.74 22.30 4.37
N ALA A 221 14.20 23.38 4.92
CA ALA A 221 14.92 24.61 5.19
C ALA A 221 16.07 24.41 6.18
N LYS A 222 15.86 23.61 7.23
CA LYS A 222 16.93 23.25 8.17
C LYS A 222 18.04 22.46 7.50
N ALA A 223 17.70 21.42 6.71
CA ALA A 223 18.67 20.62 5.97
C ALA A 223 19.46 21.46 4.97
N ALA A 224 18.78 22.34 4.22
CA ALA A 224 19.44 23.28 3.31
C ALA A 224 20.42 24.20 4.04
N ARG A 225 20.03 24.73 5.19
CA ARG A 225 20.90 25.57 6.02
C ARG A 225 22.14 24.81 6.52
N GLU A 226 21.96 23.58 6.96
CA GLU A 226 23.08 22.71 7.41
C GLU A 226 24.06 22.44 6.28
N LEU A 227 23.58 22.13 5.06
CA LEU A 227 24.40 21.94 3.86
C LEU A 227 25.16 23.21 3.49
N LEU A 228 24.51 24.37 3.58
CA LEU A 228 25.14 25.67 3.31
C LEU A 228 26.22 26.00 4.32
N CYS A 229 25.98 25.74 5.62
CA CYS A 229 26.99 25.94 6.66
C CYS A 229 28.20 25.02 6.45
N ALA A 230 27.98 23.75 6.07
CA ALA A 230 29.07 22.83 5.73
C ALA A 230 29.87 23.32 4.51
N ALA A 231 29.19 23.71 3.43
CA ALA A 231 29.85 24.27 2.25
C ALA A 231 30.66 25.55 2.54
N GLN A 232 30.13 26.42 3.43
CA GLN A 232 30.90 27.59 3.89
C GLN A 232 32.15 27.21 4.68
N GLN A 233 32.05 26.20 5.52
CA GLN A 233 33.19 25.70 6.28
C GLN A 233 34.26 25.12 5.36
N ASP A 234 33.87 24.27 4.41
CA ASP A 234 34.78 23.70 3.40
C ASP A 234 35.46 24.80 2.59
N CYS A 235 34.72 25.83 2.14
CA CYS A 235 35.29 26.97 1.43
C CYS A 235 36.31 27.74 2.28
N ARG A 236 36.08 27.89 3.58
CA ARG A 236 37.01 28.55 4.52
C ARG A 236 38.30 27.74 4.70
N GLU A 237 38.15 26.43 4.82
CA GLU A 237 39.29 25.51 4.95
C GLU A 237 40.13 25.47 3.67
N ASP A 238 39.51 25.36 2.49
CA ASP A 238 40.16 25.47 1.18
C ASP A 238 40.89 26.80 1.04
N TYR A 239 40.24 27.92 1.43
CA TYR A 239 40.89 29.25 1.40
C TYR A 239 42.11 29.32 2.30
N ALA A 240 42.01 28.83 3.53
CA ALA A 240 43.11 28.84 4.47
C ALA A 240 44.29 28.01 3.96
N GLN A 241 44.03 26.85 3.32
CA GLN A 241 45.03 25.99 2.73
C GLN A 241 45.69 26.66 1.51
N GLU A 242 44.91 27.21 0.58
CA GLU A 242 45.45 27.91 -0.61
C GLU A 242 46.31 29.12 -0.24
N MET A 243 45.87 29.88 0.80
CA MET A 243 46.65 31.03 1.31
C MET A 243 47.95 30.61 2.01
N ALA A 244 47.93 29.50 2.76
CA ALA A 244 49.14 28.96 3.37
C ALA A 244 50.18 28.52 2.30
N GLU A 245 49.70 27.76 1.28
CA GLU A 245 50.56 27.36 0.13
C GLU A 245 51.11 28.55 -0.67
N ALA A 246 50.28 29.60 -0.88
CA ALA A 246 50.71 30.81 -1.55
C ALA A 246 51.75 31.60 -0.72
N GLY A 247 51.57 31.63 0.62
CA GLY A 247 52.54 32.24 1.55
C GLY A 247 53.89 31.54 1.57
N GLU A 248 53.93 30.21 1.47
CA GLU A 248 55.15 29.44 1.38
C GLU A 248 55.94 29.71 0.08
N LYS A 249 55.22 29.92 -1.04
CA LYS A 249 55.83 30.22 -2.36
C LYS A 249 56.33 31.66 -2.49
N LYS A 250 56.06 32.55 -1.52
CA LYS A 250 56.52 33.93 -1.42
C LYS A 250 56.40 34.78 -2.70
N THR A 251 55.48 34.49 -3.61
CA THR A 251 55.28 35.27 -4.83
C THR A 251 53.91 35.94 -4.83
N GLN A 252 53.90 37.26 -5.03
CA GLN A 252 52.70 38.08 -5.11
C GLN A 252 51.69 37.58 -6.18
N ALA A 253 52.19 36.93 -7.23
CA ALA A 253 51.38 36.33 -8.29
C ALA A 253 50.61 35.09 -7.81
N ALA A 254 51.21 34.28 -6.94
CA ALA A 254 50.52 33.10 -6.36
C ALA A 254 49.40 33.52 -5.40
N ILE A 255 49.62 34.56 -4.60
CA ILE A 255 48.60 35.11 -3.71
C ILE A 255 47.41 35.66 -4.50
N ARG A 256 47.65 36.46 -5.55
CA ARG A 256 46.56 36.96 -6.42
C ARG A 256 45.79 35.88 -7.13
N LYS A 257 46.45 34.79 -7.54
CA LYS A 257 45.82 33.66 -8.18
C LYS A 257 44.90 32.89 -7.19
N ALA A 258 45.37 32.72 -5.95
CA ALA A 258 44.59 32.10 -4.87
C ALA A 258 43.36 32.96 -4.50
N GLU A 259 43.53 34.30 -4.36
CA GLU A 259 42.43 35.23 -4.10
C GLU A 259 41.40 35.21 -5.23
N ALA A 260 41.79 35.13 -6.50
CA ALA A 260 40.88 35.05 -7.64
C ALA A 260 40.09 33.72 -7.67
N ALA A 261 40.75 32.59 -7.41
CA ALA A 261 40.13 31.29 -7.37
C ALA A 261 39.08 31.19 -6.24
N VAL A 262 39.36 31.76 -5.08
CA VAL A 262 38.43 31.82 -3.95
C VAL A 262 37.27 32.75 -4.27
N ALA A 263 37.51 33.91 -4.88
CA ALA A 263 36.44 34.82 -5.26
C ALA A 263 35.45 34.18 -6.25
N GLU A 264 35.95 33.38 -7.19
CA GLU A 264 35.16 32.64 -8.18
C GLU A 264 34.29 31.57 -7.47
N LYS A 265 34.87 30.75 -6.57
CA LYS A 265 34.15 29.76 -5.78
C LYS A 265 33.08 30.42 -4.88
N TYR A 266 33.41 31.57 -4.28
CA TYR A 266 32.46 32.32 -3.44
C TYR A 266 31.28 32.89 -4.25
N ALA A 267 31.52 33.39 -5.45
CA ALA A 267 30.50 33.89 -6.36
C ALA A 267 29.55 32.78 -6.82
N ASP A 268 30.07 31.58 -7.10
CA ASP A 268 29.24 30.41 -7.46
C ASP A 268 28.39 29.96 -6.26
N ALA A 269 28.95 29.89 -5.06
CA ALA A 269 28.21 29.55 -3.82
C ALA A 269 27.12 30.58 -3.50
N GLN A 270 27.42 31.88 -3.70
CA GLN A 270 26.48 32.97 -3.48
C GLN A 270 25.34 32.95 -4.52
N GLY A 271 25.64 32.65 -5.78
CA GLY A 271 24.64 32.48 -6.83
C GLY A 271 23.74 31.27 -6.65
N ARG A 272 24.23 30.22 -5.98
CA ARG A 272 23.39 29.08 -5.54
C ARG A 272 22.49 29.45 -4.37
N LEU A 273 22.99 30.22 -3.40
CA LEU A 273 22.24 30.79 -2.29
C LEU A 273 21.08 31.69 -2.75
N GLU A 274 21.36 32.59 -3.69
CA GLU A 274 20.35 33.49 -4.26
C GLU A 274 19.25 32.72 -4.99
N ARG A 275 19.60 31.65 -5.74
CA ARG A 275 18.61 30.76 -6.39
C ARG A 275 17.76 30.01 -5.40
N LEU A 276 18.28 29.62 -4.23
CA LEU A 276 17.51 28.98 -3.16
C LEU A 276 16.63 29.98 -2.40
N SER A 277 17.05 31.25 -2.30
CA SER A 277 16.25 32.32 -1.66
C SER A 277 15.11 32.82 -2.56
N LEU A 278 15.17 32.58 -3.88
CA LEU A 278 14.10 32.89 -4.84
C LEU A 278 12.99 31.84 -4.88
N ILE A 279 13.19 30.71 -4.24
CA ILE A 279 12.10 29.77 -3.97
C ILE A 279 11.34 30.33 -2.77
N HIS A 280 10.47 31.31 -3.04
CA HIS A 280 9.51 31.80 -2.06
C HIS A 280 8.56 30.66 -1.73
N ILE A 281 8.70 30.13 -0.53
CA ILE A 281 7.70 29.29 0.11
C ILE A 281 6.61 30.18 0.66
#